data_dcd2954397192090f6cf87b1bd21f724
#
_entry.id   dcd2954397192090f6cf87b1bd21f724
#
_cell.length_a   1.000
_cell.length_b   1.000
_cell.length_c   1.000
_cell.angle_alpha   90.00
_cell.angle_beta   90.00
_cell.angle_gamma   90.00
#
_symmetry.space_group_name_H-M   'P 1'
#
loop_
_entity.id
_entity.type
_entity.pdbx_description
1 polymer ?
#
loop_
_entity_poly.entity_id
_entity_poly.type
_entity_poly.pdbx_seq_one_letter_code
_entity_poly.pdbx_strand_id
1 'polypeptide(L)'
;MKNPIHILVVEGRFYHHISDQLIIGAEMTLREQGATWEVMMVPGALEIPQVLSVAIEAGMFSETAANPFHGFVALGCVIRGETSHYEIVAGESARALMSLATTHSIPLGNGILTVENEEQAIARAAVNGKNKGRDAVEACLEVLRVKRDFAKRPR
;
A
#
# COMPACT_ATOMS: atom_id res chain seq x y z
N MET A 1 -15.96 22.59 2.52
CA MET A 1 -15.51 21.62 1.52
C MET A 1 -14.78 20.47 2.22
N LYS A 2 -15.11 19.24 1.87
CA LYS A 2 -14.32 18.11 2.36
C LYS A 2 -12.96 18.13 1.69
N ASN A 3 -11.90 18.02 2.47
CA ASN A 3 -10.56 17.82 1.92
C ASN A 3 -10.53 16.51 1.11
N PRO A 4 -9.79 16.46 0.00
CA PRO A 4 -9.66 15.22 -0.76
C PRO A 4 -9.05 14.11 0.11
N ILE A 5 -9.34 12.88 -0.24
CA ILE A 5 -8.67 11.71 0.35
C ILE A 5 -7.17 11.85 0.10
N HIS A 6 -6.36 11.64 1.14
CA HIS A 6 -4.91 11.74 1.06
C HIS A 6 -4.27 10.42 1.47
N ILE A 7 -3.48 9.84 0.60
CA ILE A 7 -2.94 8.48 0.75
C ILE A 7 -1.42 8.51 0.80
N LEU A 8 -0.85 7.74 1.74
CA LEU A 8 0.58 7.47 1.75
C LEU A 8 0.84 6.20 0.95
N VAL A 9 1.62 6.32 -0.11
CA VAL A 9 2.08 5.19 -0.93
C VAL A 9 3.54 4.93 -0.60
N VAL A 10 3.87 3.71 -0.23
CA VAL A 10 5.25 3.29 0.03
C VAL A 10 5.62 2.16 -0.90
N GLU A 11 6.67 2.36 -1.69
CA GLU A 11 7.12 1.37 -2.66
C GLU A 11 8.50 0.83 -2.30
N GLY A 12 8.61 -0.49 -2.27
CA GLY A 12 9.88 -1.19 -2.19
C GLY A 12 10.41 -1.43 -3.60
N ARG A 13 11.43 -0.67 -4.01
CA ARG A 13 11.92 -0.65 -5.39
C ARG A 13 13.10 -1.58 -5.62
N PHE A 14 12.95 -2.85 -5.28
CA PHE A 14 14.00 -3.82 -5.53
C PHE A 14 14.10 -4.19 -7.03
N TYR A 15 12.96 -4.39 -7.69
CA TYR A 15 12.86 -4.67 -9.14
C TYR A 15 12.25 -3.45 -9.83
N HIS A 16 13.08 -2.57 -10.40
CA HIS A 16 12.65 -1.26 -10.90
C HIS A 16 11.54 -1.33 -11.95
N HIS A 17 11.65 -2.22 -12.92
CA HIS A 17 10.65 -2.35 -13.99
C HIS A 17 9.29 -2.85 -13.48
N ILE A 18 9.28 -3.71 -12.45
CA ILE A 18 8.06 -4.15 -11.77
C ILE A 18 7.46 -2.98 -10.97
N SER A 19 8.31 -2.28 -10.22
CA SER A 19 7.90 -1.14 -9.41
C SER A 19 7.29 -0.02 -10.25
N ASP A 20 7.86 0.25 -11.43
CA ASP A 20 7.34 1.27 -12.35
C ASP A 20 5.88 0.96 -12.75
N GLN A 21 5.58 -0.29 -13.09
CA GLN A 21 4.23 -0.69 -13.45
C GLN A 21 3.26 -0.59 -12.26
N LEU A 22 3.70 -1.03 -11.09
CA LEU A 22 2.87 -0.95 -9.88
C LEU A 22 2.51 0.51 -9.53
N ILE A 23 3.50 1.40 -9.54
CA ILE A 23 3.24 2.80 -9.18
C ILE A 23 2.39 3.50 -10.24
N ILE A 24 2.59 3.23 -11.52
CA ILE A 24 1.77 3.80 -12.59
C ILE A 24 0.29 3.41 -12.38
N GLY A 25 0.02 2.13 -12.17
CA GLY A 25 -1.34 1.64 -11.93
C GLY A 25 -1.98 2.25 -10.68
N ALA A 26 -1.21 2.36 -9.60
CA ALA A 26 -1.69 2.97 -8.37
C ALA A 26 -2.00 4.46 -8.55
N GLU A 27 -1.08 5.22 -9.15
CA GLU A 27 -1.27 6.67 -9.34
C GLU A 27 -2.40 6.99 -10.29
N MET A 28 -2.56 6.22 -11.37
CA MET A 28 -3.70 6.38 -12.27
C MET A 28 -5.02 6.20 -11.52
N THR A 29 -5.11 5.19 -10.68
CA THR A 29 -6.32 4.90 -9.90
C THR A 29 -6.60 5.98 -8.86
N LEU A 30 -5.58 6.44 -8.14
CA LEU A 30 -5.71 7.53 -7.18
C LEU A 30 -6.21 8.80 -7.86
N ARG A 31 -5.67 9.13 -9.03
CA ARG A 31 -6.10 10.29 -9.81
C ARG A 31 -7.55 10.17 -10.27
N GLU A 32 -7.95 9.01 -10.77
CA GLU A 32 -9.34 8.73 -11.17
C GLU A 32 -10.33 8.93 -10.02
N GLN A 33 -9.89 8.60 -8.81
CA GLN A 33 -10.71 8.72 -7.59
C GLN A 33 -10.66 10.11 -6.95
N GLY A 34 -9.94 11.04 -7.54
CA GLY A 34 -9.82 12.41 -7.00
C GLY A 34 -9.00 12.50 -5.72
N ALA A 35 -8.19 11.50 -5.42
CA ALA A 35 -7.34 11.49 -4.24
C ALA A 35 -6.03 12.25 -4.50
N THR A 36 -5.42 12.71 -3.41
CA THR A 36 -4.03 13.16 -3.39
C THR A 36 -3.18 12.11 -2.70
N TRP A 37 -1.87 12.15 -2.93
CA TRP A 37 -0.98 11.14 -2.34
C TRP A 37 0.44 11.65 -2.25
N GLU A 38 1.20 11.00 -1.36
CA GLU A 38 2.65 11.13 -1.31
C GLU A 38 3.26 9.75 -1.51
N VAL A 39 4.40 9.70 -2.20
CA VAL A 39 5.13 8.46 -2.47
C VAL A 39 6.44 8.48 -1.72
N MET A 40 6.70 7.43 -0.96
CA MET A 40 8.00 7.18 -0.34
C MET A 40 8.59 5.89 -0.89
N MET A 41 9.88 5.93 -1.21
CA MET A 41 10.62 4.79 -1.73
C MET A 41 11.50 4.20 -0.63
N VAL A 42 11.48 2.87 -0.53
CA VAL A 42 12.33 2.11 0.40
C VAL A 42 13.03 0.99 -0.37
N PRO A 43 14.13 0.41 0.18
CA PRO A 43 14.88 -0.61 -0.54
C PRO A 43 14.08 -1.87 -0.89
N GLY A 44 13.24 -2.36 0.04
CA GLY A 44 12.51 -3.60 -0.18
C GLY A 44 11.26 -3.72 0.68
N ALA A 45 10.61 -4.88 0.59
CA ALA A 45 9.33 -5.12 1.24
C ALA A 45 9.38 -5.05 2.77
N LEU A 46 10.48 -5.46 3.39
CA LEU A 46 10.61 -5.43 4.87
C LEU A 46 10.64 -4.01 5.44
N GLU A 47 11.05 -3.01 4.67
CA GLU A 47 11.08 -1.62 5.10
C GLU A 47 9.72 -0.94 5.02
N ILE A 48 8.78 -1.49 4.25
CA ILE A 48 7.47 -0.89 4.06
C ILE A 48 6.66 -0.80 5.36
N PRO A 49 6.48 -1.89 6.13
CA PRO A 49 5.76 -1.78 7.40
C PRO A 49 6.46 -0.91 8.42
N GLN A 50 7.78 -0.79 8.36
CA GLN A 50 8.53 0.11 9.23
C GLN A 50 8.16 1.57 8.97
N VAL A 51 8.00 1.97 7.70
CA VAL A 51 7.55 3.34 7.35
C VAL A 51 6.13 3.58 7.90
N LEU A 52 5.25 2.60 7.77
CA LEU A 52 3.89 2.73 8.33
C LEU A 52 3.94 2.95 9.85
N SER A 53 4.74 2.17 10.55
CA SER A 53 4.92 2.31 12.00
C SER A 53 5.43 3.70 12.40
N VAL A 54 6.45 4.18 11.69
CA VAL A 54 7.03 5.50 11.92
C VAL A 54 6.01 6.61 11.64
N ALA A 55 5.24 6.48 10.58
CA ALA A 55 4.20 7.46 10.23
C ALA A 55 3.09 7.50 11.29
N ILE A 56 2.69 6.35 11.82
CA ILE A 56 1.70 6.27 12.91
C ILE A 56 2.24 6.98 14.16
N GLU A 57 3.46 6.66 14.56
CA GLU A 57 4.09 7.26 15.74
C GLU A 57 4.24 8.78 15.61
N ALA A 58 4.52 9.25 14.40
CA ALA A 58 4.62 10.69 14.12
C ALA A 58 3.25 11.40 14.07
N GLY A 59 2.15 10.69 14.25
CA GLY A 59 0.79 11.27 14.22
C GLY A 59 0.28 11.61 12.83
N MET A 60 0.89 11.06 11.77
CA MET A 60 0.55 11.41 10.39
C MET A 60 -0.83 10.91 9.94
N PHE A 61 -1.41 9.96 10.67
CA PHE A 61 -2.77 9.45 10.43
C PHE A 61 -3.80 10.04 11.41
N SER A 62 -3.38 10.90 12.31
CA SER A 62 -4.29 11.55 13.26
C SER A 62 -5.08 12.65 12.57
N GLU A 63 -6.37 12.77 12.91
CA GLU A 63 -7.23 13.85 12.42
C GLU A 63 -6.70 15.24 12.81
N THR A 64 -5.84 15.32 13.84
CA THR A 64 -5.24 16.58 14.29
C THR A 64 -4.00 16.98 13.48
N ALA A 65 -3.50 16.11 12.59
CA ALA A 65 -2.40 16.46 11.69
C ALA A 65 -2.83 17.55 10.70
N ALA A 66 -1.89 18.37 10.27
CA ALA A 66 -2.18 19.45 9.32
C ALA A 66 -2.71 18.93 7.98
N ASN A 67 -2.17 17.80 7.52
CA ASN A 67 -2.62 17.12 6.31
C ASN A 67 -2.56 15.60 6.54
N PRO A 68 -3.56 15.04 7.24
CA PRO A 68 -3.50 13.64 7.65
C PRO A 68 -3.64 12.70 6.47
N PHE A 69 -2.91 11.58 6.53
CA PHE A 69 -3.16 10.46 5.65
C PHE A 69 -4.42 9.73 6.10
N HIS A 70 -5.24 9.33 5.14
CA HIS A 70 -6.47 8.58 5.38
C HIS A 70 -6.30 7.08 5.14
N GLY A 71 -5.24 6.69 4.45
CA GLY A 71 -4.94 5.31 4.16
C GLY A 71 -3.51 5.12 3.70
N PHE A 72 -3.13 3.87 3.56
CA PHE A 72 -1.78 3.44 3.22
C PHE A 72 -1.81 2.41 2.10
N VAL A 73 -0.97 2.58 1.10
CA VAL A 73 -0.81 1.61 0.00
C VAL A 73 0.63 1.14 -0.03
N ALA A 74 0.82 -0.16 0.10
CA ALA A 74 2.11 -0.81 0.01
C ALA A 74 2.30 -1.40 -1.39
N LEU A 75 3.40 -1.08 -2.04
CA LEU A 75 3.74 -1.62 -3.36
C LEU A 75 5.14 -2.23 -3.32
N GLY A 76 5.29 -3.41 -3.85
CA GLY A 76 6.57 -4.10 -3.87
C GLY A 76 6.48 -5.43 -4.59
N CYS A 77 7.59 -6.14 -4.61
CA CYS A 77 7.65 -7.46 -5.25
C CYS A 77 8.68 -8.33 -4.55
N VAL A 78 8.27 -9.53 -4.19
CA VAL A 78 9.14 -10.56 -3.65
C VAL A 78 9.07 -11.76 -4.59
N ILE A 79 10.21 -12.10 -5.20
CA ILE A 79 10.32 -13.25 -6.10
C ILE A 79 11.07 -14.36 -5.36
N ARG A 80 10.53 -15.58 -5.41
CA ARG A 80 11.15 -16.72 -4.74
C ARG A 80 12.55 -16.98 -5.31
N GLY A 81 13.53 -17.08 -4.42
CA GLY A 81 14.90 -17.46 -4.73
C GLY A 81 15.23 -18.88 -4.28
N GLU A 82 16.51 -19.17 -4.17
CA GLU A 82 17.01 -20.51 -3.78
C GLU A 82 16.97 -20.79 -2.28
N THR A 83 16.78 -19.75 -1.47
CA THR A 83 16.83 -19.85 -0.01
C THR A 83 15.45 -19.60 0.61
N SER A 84 15.36 -19.74 1.94
CA SER A 84 14.14 -19.43 2.71
C SER A 84 13.87 -17.92 2.85
N HIS A 85 14.69 -17.07 2.28
CA HIS A 85 14.55 -15.61 2.37
C HIS A 85 13.18 -15.13 1.88
N TYR A 86 12.67 -15.73 0.82
CA TYR A 86 11.33 -15.43 0.31
C TYR A 86 10.24 -15.55 1.38
N GLU A 87 10.23 -16.66 2.14
CA GLU A 87 9.22 -16.90 3.18
C GLU A 87 9.30 -15.84 4.27
N ILE A 88 10.50 -15.44 4.65
CA ILE A 88 10.71 -14.42 5.67
C ILE A 88 10.19 -13.07 5.17
N VAL A 89 10.62 -12.64 4.00
CA VAL A 89 10.26 -11.32 3.48
C VAL A 89 8.77 -11.23 3.17
N ALA A 90 8.23 -12.21 2.46
CA ALA A 90 6.81 -12.25 2.10
C ALA A 90 5.92 -12.36 3.35
N GLY A 91 6.25 -13.28 4.25
CA GLY A 91 5.46 -13.53 5.45
C GLY A 91 5.52 -12.37 6.44
N GLU A 92 6.71 -11.88 6.75
CA GLU A 92 6.88 -10.83 7.76
C GLU A 92 6.34 -9.47 7.29
N SER A 93 6.53 -9.11 6.02
CA SER A 93 5.97 -7.85 5.51
C SER A 93 4.44 -7.86 5.57
N ALA A 94 3.81 -8.94 5.14
CA ALA A 94 2.35 -9.08 5.17
C ALA A 94 1.82 -9.09 6.62
N ARG A 95 2.46 -9.85 7.50
CA ARG A 95 2.06 -9.95 8.90
C ARG A 95 2.15 -8.60 9.61
N ALA A 96 3.28 -7.90 9.44
CA ALA A 96 3.49 -6.61 10.10
C ALA A 96 2.51 -5.55 9.57
N LEU A 97 2.27 -5.50 8.26
CA LEU A 97 1.30 -4.57 7.67
C LEU A 97 -0.11 -4.81 8.20
N MET A 98 -0.55 -6.06 8.22
CA MET A 98 -1.89 -6.39 8.73
C MET A 98 -2.01 -6.09 10.22
N SER A 99 -0.98 -6.40 11.01
CA SER A 99 -0.96 -6.09 12.44
C SER A 99 -1.10 -4.59 12.70
N LEU A 100 -0.32 -3.77 12.01
CA LEU A 100 -0.39 -2.30 12.15
C LEU A 100 -1.74 -1.75 11.67
N ALA A 101 -2.21 -2.19 10.52
CA ALA A 101 -3.47 -1.72 9.95
C ALA A 101 -4.64 -2.05 10.88
N THR A 102 -4.74 -3.25 11.39
CA THR A 102 -5.84 -3.67 12.25
C THR A 102 -5.73 -3.10 13.65
N THR A 103 -4.54 -2.97 14.20
CA THR A 103 -4.33 -2.36 15.53
C THR A 103 -4.73 -0.88 15.55
N HIS A 104 -4.40 -0.15 14.48
CA HIS A 104 -4.62 1.29 14.42
C HIS A 104 -5.78 1.70 13.51
N SER A 105 -6.53 0.74 12.99
CA SER A 105 -7.67 0.98 12.09
C SER A 105 -7.32 1.85 10.89
N ILE A 106 -6.18 1.55 10.27
CA ILE A 106 -5.72 2.25 9.08
C ILE A 106 -6.13 1.46 7.84
N PRO A 107 -6.90 2.08 6.92
CA PRO A 107 -7.17 1.45 5.63
C PRO A 107 -5.89 1.15 4.88
N LEU A 108 -5.69 -0.10 4.52
CA LEU A 108 -4.46 -0.59 3.89
C LEU A 108 -4.79 -1.30 2.58
N GLY A 109 -4.06 -0.95 1.53
CA GLY A 109 -3.99 -1.73 0.31
C GLY A 109 -2.61 -2.39 0.21
N ASN A 110 -2.58 -3.73 0.22
CA ASN A 110 -1.32 -4.47 0.09
C ASN A 110 -1.11 -4.91 -1.35
N GLY A 111 -0.25 -4.18 -2.05
CA GLY A 111 0.19 -4.47 -3.42
C GLY A 111 1.62 -5.03 -3.48
N ILE A 112 2.08 -5.69 -2.42
CA ILE A 112 3.35 -6.40 -2.44
C ILE A 112 3.12 -7.76 -3.13
N LEU A 113 3.67 -7.89 -4.33
CA LEU A 113 3.58 -9.14 -5.09
C LEU A 113 4.46 -10.20 -4.45
N THR A 114 3.93 -11.41 -4.34
CA THR A 114 4.68 -12.58 -3.84
C THR A 114 4.56 -13.67 -4.89
N VAL A 115 5.62 -13.86 -5.65
CA VAL A 115 5.59 -14.66 -6.88
C VAL A 115 6.75 -15.64 -6.94
N GLU A 116 6.60 -16.67 -7.78
CA GLU A 116 7.62 -17.70 -7.98
C GLU A 116 8.72 -17.25 -8.96
N ASN A 117 8.36 -16.40 -9.93
CA ASN A 117 9.28 -15.99 -10.99
C ASN A 117 8.91 -14.60 -11.52
N GLU A 118 9.82 -14.05 -12.35
CA GLU A 118 9.67 -12.71 -12.91
C GLU A 118 8.47 -12.59 -13.86
N GLU A 119 8.16 -13.63 -14.64
CA GLU A 119 7.00 -13.62 -15.54
C GLU A 119 5.69 -13.41 -14.77
N GLN A 120 5.56 -14.07 -13.63
CA GLN A 120 4.40 -13.88 -12.75
C GLN A 120 4.33 -12.45 -12.21
N ALA A 121 5.48 -11.86 -11.88
CA ALA A 121 5.56 -10.49 -11.40
C ALA A 121 5.12 -9.50 -12.48
N ILE A 122 5.65 -9.64 -13.69
CA ILE A 122 5.31 -8.79 -14.83
C ILE A 122 3.80 -8.87 -15.14
N ALA A 123 3.25 -10.07 -15.21
CA ALA A 123 1.83 -10.28 -15.51
C ALA A 123 0.92 -9.59 -14.48
N ARG A 124 1.32 -9.55 -13.22
CA ARG A 124 0.55 -8.96 -12.12
C ARG A 124 0.74 -7.46 -12.00
N ALA A 125 1.95 -6.97 -12.25
CA ALA A 125 2.28 -5.55 -12.14
C ALA A 125 1.79 -4.75 -13.35
N ALA A 126 1.84 -5.33 -14.55
CA ALA A 126 1.54 -4.63 -15.79
C ALA A 126 0.17 -3.96 -15.75
N VAL A 127 0.14 -2.67 -16.09
CA VAL A 127 -1.11 -1.87 -16.12
C VAL A 127 -2.12 -2.47 -17.10
N ASN A 128 -1.66 -2.98 -18.23
CA ASN A 128 -2.49 -3.67 -19.21
C ASN A 128 -2.66 -5.18 -18.92
N GLY A 129 -2.12 -5.66 -17.81
CA GLY A 129 -2.31 -7.02 -17.31
C GLY A 129 -3.25 -7.04 -16.10
N LYS A 130 -2.81 -7.69 -15.03
CA LYS A 130 -3.63 -7.79 -13.80
C LYS A 130 -3.69 -6.48 -13.01
N ASN A 131 -2.79 -5.54 -13.26
CA ASN A 131 -2.78 -4.20 -12.67
C ASN A 131 -2.96 -4.21 -11.15
N LYS A 132 -2.09 -4.91 -10.44
CA LYS A 132 -2.19 -5.07 -8.99
C LYS A 132 -1.96 -3.77 -8.21
N GLY A 133 -1.30 -2.77 -8.81
CA GLY A 133 -1.23 -1.43 -8.23
C GLY A 133 -2.61 -0.79 -8.10
N ARG A 134 -3.45 -0.95 -9.11
CA ARG A 134 -4.87 -0.56 -9.07
C ARG A 134 -5.61 -1.29 -7.94
N ASP A 135 -5.49 -2.62 -7.89
CA ASP A 135 -6.18 -3.43 -6.88
C ASP A 135 -5.84 -2.99 -5.46
N ALA A 136 -4.57 -2.67 -5.20
CA ALA A 136 -4.13 -2.21 -3.89
C ALA A 136 -4.79 -0.88 -3.50
N VAL A 137 -4.85 0.07 -4.43
CA VAL A 137 -5.54 1.35 -4.19
C VAL A 137 -7.03 1.13 -3.94
N GLU A 138 -7.68 0.33 -4.77
CA GLU A 138 -9.12 0.04 -4.62
C GLU A 138 -9.41 -0.61 -3.28
N ALA A 139 -8.57 -1.55 -2.82
CA ALA A 139 -8.73 -2.19 -1.52
C ALA A 139 -8.63 -1.18 -0.38
N CYS A 140 -7.63 -0.30 -0.43
CA CYS A 140 -7.45 0.76 0.56
C CYS A 140 -8.68 1.69 0.61
N LEU A 141 -9.12 2.17 -0.53
CA LEU A 141 -10.26 3.10 -0.62
C LEU A 141 -11.56 2.45 -0.17
N GLU A 142 -11.76 1.17 -0.42
CA GLU A 142 -12.95 0.45 0.02
C GLU A 142 -13.00 0.35 1.55
N VAL A 143 -11.89 0.02 2.20
CA VAL A 143 -11.83 -0.01 3.67
C VAL A 143 -12.04 1.39 4.24
N LEU A 144 -11.47 2.43 3.60
CA LEU A 144 -11.70 3.81 4.01
C LEU A 144 -13.18 4.19 3.91
N ARG A 145 -13.85 3.77 2.85
CA ARG A 145 -15.29 4.00 2.67
C ARG A 145 -16.09 3.38 3.83
N VAL A 146 -15.77 2.14 4.19
CA VAL A 146 -16.42 1.45 5.32
C VAL A 146 -16.16 2.19 6.63
N LYS A 147 -14.93 2.57 6.88
CA LYS A 147 -14.54 3.33 8.09
C LYS A 147 -15.34 4.63 8.22
N ARG A 148 -15.46 5.38 7.13
CA ARG A 148 -16.21 6.64 7.09
C ARG A 148 -17.71 6.41 7.25
N ASP A 149 -18.23 5.33 6.68
CA ASP A 149 -19.65 4.97 6.82
C ASP A 149 -19.97 4.67 8.29
N PHE A 150 -19.16 3.87 8.96
CA PHE A 150 -19.35 3.57 10.38
C PHE A 150 -19.25 4.82 11.27
N ALA A 151 -18.36 5.74 10.93
CA ALA A 151 -18.20 6.98 11.70
C ALA A 151 -19.45 7.88 11.67
N LYS A 152 -20.30 7.71 10.65
CA LYS A 152 -21.55 8.50 10.50
C LYS A 152 -22.75 7.87 11.20
N ARG A 153 -22.63 6.62 11.65
CA ARG A 153 -23.75 5.93 12.31
C ARG A 153 -23.94 6.45 13.73
N PRO A 154 -25.19 6.58 14.20
CA PRO A 154 -25.42 6.94 15.60
C PRO A 154 -24.88 5.86 16.54
N ARG A 155 -24.39 6.30 17.70
CA ARG A 155 -23.94 5.41 18.78
C ARG A 155 -25.06 5.16 19.76
#